data_d0bd50572e084231dfa8b44555b743b8
#
_entry.id   d0bd50572e084231dfa8b44555b743b8
#
_cell.length_a   1.000
_cell.length_b   1.000
_cell.length_c   1.000
_cell.angle_alpha   90.00
_cell.angle_beta   90.00
_cell.angle_gamma   90.00
#
_symmetry.space_group_name_H-M   'P 1'
#
loop_
_entity.id
_entity.type
_entity.pdbx_description
1 polymer ?
#
loop_
_entity_poly.entity_id
_entity_poly.type
_entity_poly.pdbx_seq_one_letter_code
_entity_poly.pdbx_strand_id
1 'polypeptide(L)'
;MIDTTVFQNKTAVYYTLGCKLNFSETSTIGKILREAGVRTARKGEKADICVVNTCSVTEMADKKCRQAIHRLVKQHPGAFVVVTGCYAQLKPGDVAKIDGVDVVLGAEQKGELLQYLGDLQKHEKGEAITTTTKDIRSFSPSCSRGDRTRFFLKVQDGCDYFCSYCTIPFARGRSRNGTIASMVEQARQAAAEGGKEIVLTGVNIGDFGKTTGESFFDLVKALDQVEGIERYRISSIEPNLLTDAIIEFVSHSRSFMPHFHIPLQSGCDEVLQLMRRRYDTALFASKVRKIKEVMPDAFIGVDVIVGTRGETPEYFEQAYQFIDGLDVTQLHVFSYSERPGTQALKIEYVVSPEEKYQRSQRLLTLSDQKTQAFYARHIGQVMPVLIEKSKTGVPMHGFTENYIRVEVENDDSLDNRVVNVRLGDFNEERTALKSTILI
;
A
#
# COMPACT_ATOMS: atom_id res chain seq x y z
N MET A 1 -30.89 15.78 0.41
CA MET A 1 -29.68 16.63 0.64
C MET A 1 -29.27 16.41 2.08
N ILE A 2 -28.00 16.08 2.35
CA ILE A 2 -27.50 15.85 3.72
C ILE A 2 -27.42 17.22 4.39
N ASP A 3 -27.96 17.34 5.61
CA ASP A 3 -27.75 18.55 6.40
C ASP A 3 -26.30 18.54 6.95
N THR A 4 -25.46 19.40 6.40
CA THR A 4 -24.05 19.50 6.80
C THR A 4 -23.84 20.51 7.95
N THR A 5 -24.88 21.15 8.44
CA THR A 5 -24.75 22.15 9.54
C THR A 5 -24.28 21.51 10.84
N VAL A 6 -24.66 20.23 11.08
CA VAL A 6 -24.23 19.45 12.26
C VAL A 6 -22.71 19.20 12.31
N PHE A 7 -22.02 19.29 11.18
CA PHE A 7 -20.58 19.06 11.07
C PHE A 7 -19.74 20.35 11.26
N GLN A 8 -20.37 21.52 11.22
CA GLN A 8 -19.66 22.80 11.33
C GLN A 8 -18.95 22.91 12.69
N ASN A 9 -17.68 23.32 12.64
CA ASN A 9 -16.80 23.46 13.81
C ASN A 9 -16.48 22.16 14.56
N LYS A 10 -16.85 21.00 14.02
CA LYS A 10 -16.49 19.70 14.57
C LYS A 10 -15.04 19.33 14.25
N THR A 11 -14.51 18.41 15.03
CA THR A 11 -13.12 17.92 14.90
C THR A 11 -13.10 16.44 14.66
N ALA A 12 -12.16 15.98 13.84
CA ALA A 12 -11.97 14.55 13.58
C ALA A 12 -10.53 14.11 13.79
N VAL A 13 -10.36 12.87 14.26
CA VAL A 13 -9.08 12.14 14.23
C VAL A 13 -9.21 10.94 13.34
N TYR A 14 -8.10 10.62 12.68
CA TYR A 14 -8.01 9.50 11.74
C TYR A 14 -6.94 8.52 12.21
N TYR A 15 -7.27 7.24 12.20
CA TYR A 15 -6.30 6.18 12.47
C TYR A 15 -6.38 5.12 11.38
N THR A 16 -5.27 4.97 10.64
CA THR A 16 -5.19 4.06 9.51
C THR A 16 -4.25 2.92 9.81
N LEU A 17 -4.74 1.71 9.64
CA LEU A 17 -3.97 0.47 9.68
C LEU A 17 -3.94 -0.16 8.29
N GLY A 18 -2.82 -0.76 7.94
CA GLY A 18 -2.69 -1.56 6.72
C GLY A 18 -1.88 -0.91 5.61
N CYS A 19 -2.38 -0.96 4.39
CA CYS A 19 -1.64 -0.69 3.17
C CYS A 19 -1.83 0.74 2.62
N LYS A 20 -1.09 1.09 1.57
CA LYS A 20 -1.20 2.36 0.84
C LYS A 20 -2.64 2.66 0.40
N LEU A 21 -3.40 1.61 0.06
CA LEU A 21 -4.81 1.72 -0.32
C LEU A 21 -5.66 2.26 0.82
N ASN A 22 -5.50 1.72 2.04
CA ASN A 22 -6.21 2.24 3.22
C ASN A 22 -5.82 3.69 3.50
N PHE A 23 -4.56 4.06 3.32
CA PHE A 23 -4.12 5.45 3.50
C PHE A 23 -4.78 6.40 2.50
N SER A 24 -4.84 6.04 1.21
CA SER A 24 -5.51 6.89 0.22
C SER A 24 -7.01 7.04 0.52
N GLU A 25 -7.66 5.97 0.96
CA GLU A 25 -9.07 5.98 1.35
C GLU A 25 -9.33 6.86 2.58
N THR A 26 -8.48 6.78 3.62
CA THR A 26 -8.61 7.63 4.81
C THR A 26 -8.39 9.11 4.48
N SER A 27 -7.42 9.42 3.61
CA SER A 27 -7.18 10.79 3.16
C SER A 27 -8.41 11.38 2.43
N THR A 28 -9.05 10.56 1.59
CA THR A 28 -10.29 10.95 0.91
C THR A 28 -11.44 11.14 1.89
N ILE A 29 -11.61 10.27 2.89
CA ILE A 29 -12.58 10.46 3.97
C ILE A 29 -12.32 11.78 4.70
N GLY A 30 -11.05 12.07 5.01
CA GLY A 30 -10.66 13.34 5.62
C GLY A 30 -10.99 14.57 4.77
N LYS A 31 -10.89 14.46 3.44
CA LYS A 31 -11.30 15.49 2.49
C LYS A 31 -12.82 15.70 2.54
N ILE A 32 -13.61 14.64 2.45
CA ILE A 32 -15.08 14.68 2.52
C ILE A 32 -15.54 15.39 3.82
N LEU A 33 -14.93 15.04 4.96
CA LEU A 33 -15.25 15.66 6.24
C LEU A 33 -14.85 17.14 6.29
N ARG A 34 -13.69 17.51 5.73
CA ARG A 34 -13.28 18.93 5.65
C ARG A 34 -14.23 19.76 4.79
N GLU A 35 -14.67 19.23 3.68
CA GLU A 35 -15.66 19.90 2.80
C GLU A 35 -17.01 20.06 3.49
N ALA A 36 -17.35 19.20 4.44
CA ALA A 36 -18.53 19.32 5.30
C ALA A 36 -18.32 20.28 6.51
N GLY A 37 -17.12 20.85 6.71
CA GLY A 37 -16.83 21.80 7.80
C GLY A 37 -16.11 21.19 9.01
N VAL A 38 -15.70 19.92 8.95
CA VAL A 38 -14.96 19.23 10.02
C VAL A 38 -13.46 19.48 9.85
N ARG A 39 -12.80 19.99 10.87
CA ARG A 39 -11.33 20.10 10.85
C ARG A 39 -10.64 18.92 11.52
N THR A 40 -9.40 18.69 11.18
CA THR A 40 -8.56 17.71 11.89
C THR A 40 -8.24 18.21 13.29
N ALA A 41 -8.42 17.37 14.31
CA ALA A 41 -8.09 17.70 15.70
C ALA A 41 -6.57 17.90 15.86
N ARG A 42 -6.19 18.87 16.68
CA ARG A 42 -4.78 19.12 17.03
C ARG A 42 -4.27 18.05 17.98
N LYS A 43 -2.96 17.91 18.09
CA LYS A 43 -2.33 16.97 19.04
C LYS A 43 -2.78 17.29 20.46
N GLY A 44 -3.37 16.31 21.15
CA GLY A 44 -3.90 16.45 22.51
C GLY A 44 -5.33 17.01 22.62
N GLU A 45 -5.92 17.43 21.51
CA GLU A 45 -7.32 17.86 21.47
C GLU A 45 -8.26 16.66 21.45
N LYS A 46 -9.40 16.75 22.13
CA LYS A 46 -10.47 15.75 22.02
C LYS A 46 -11.21 15.96 20.71
N ALA A 47 -11.44 14.88 19.99
CA ALA A 47 -12.18 14.92 18.74
C ALA A 47 -13.67 14.63 18.96
N ASP A 48 -14.51 15.18 18.08
CA ASP A 48 -15.94 14.85 18.00
C ASP A 48 -16.17 13.58 17.18
N ILE A 49 -15.29 13.28 16.21
CA ILE A 49 -15.39 12.13 15.30
C ILE A 49 -14.06 11.37 15.31
N CYS A 50 -14.13 10.05 15.47
CA CYS A 50 -12.99 9.15 15.31
C CYS A 50 -13.22 8.24 14.08
N VAL A 51 -12.33 8.27 13.10
CA VAL A 51 -12.38 7.37 11.93
C VAL A 51 -11.23 6.37 12.01
N VAL A 52 -11.57 5.08 12.05
CA VAL A 52 -10.59 3.98 12.07
C VAL A 52 -10.71 3.17 10.79
N ASN A 53 -9.68 3.22 9.95
CA ASN A 53 -9.59 2.39 8.75
C ASN A 53 -8.73 1.16 9.05
N THR A 54 -9.32 -0.02 8.93
CA THR A 54 -8.82 -1.29 9.47
C THR A 54 -8.24 -2.22 8.42
N CYS A 55 -7.30 -3.07 8.85
CA CYS A 55 -6.65 -4.11 8.06
C CYS A 55 -7.01 -5.50 8.60
N SER A 56 -7.00 -6.53 7.73
CA SER A 56 -7.30 -7.92 8.12
C SER A 56 -6.47 -8.96 7.34
N VAL A 57 -5.27 -8.60 6.90
CA VAL A 57 -4.42 -9.54 6.16
C VAL A 57 -3.80 -10.62 7.07
N THR A 58 -3.68 -10.34 8.37
CA THR A 58 -3.18 -11.28 9.38
C THR A 58 -4.02 -11.20 10.66
N GLU A 59 -3.97 -12.25 11.51
CA GLU A 59 -4.61 -12.23 12.82
C GLU A 59 -4.04 -11.12 13.73
N MET A 60 -2.73 -10.89 13.64
CA MET A 60 -2.08 -9.79 14.35
C MET A 60 -2.61 -8.42 13.90
N ALA A 61 -2.94 -8.25 12.62
CA ALA A 61 -3.58 -7.03 12.12
C ALA A 61 -4.97 -6.83 12.76
N ASP A 62 -5.80 -7.88 12.84
CA ASP A 62 -7.10 -7.83 13.50
C ASP A 62 -6.94 -7.42 14.98
N LYS A 63 -5.95 -8.00 15.71
CA LYS A 63 -5.65 -7.64 17.11
C LYS A 63 -5.24 -6.17 17.25
N LYS A 64 -4.35 -5.68 16.38
CA LYS A 64 -3.94 -4.27 16.37
C LYS A 64 -5.12 -3.33 16.08
N CYS A 65 -6.05 -3.73 15.20
CA CYS A 65 -7.27 -2.96 14.93
C CYS A 65 -8.12 -2.81 16.18
N ARG A 66 -8.43 -3.92 16.89
CA ARG A 66 -9.19 -3.85 18.15
C ARG A 66 -8.51 -2.97 19.20
N GLN A 67 -7.20 -3.12 19.38
CA GLN A 67 -6.42 -2.27 20.31
C GLN A 67 -6.49 -0.79 19.94
N ALA A 68 -6.41 -0.47 18.65
CA ALA A 68 -6.50 0.90 18.17
C ALA A 68 -7.88 1.52 18.41
N ILE A 69 -8.96 0.75 18.19
CA ILE A 69 -10.33 1.19 18.45
C ILE A 69 -10.50 1.49 19.95
N HIS A 70 -10.18 0.54 20.84
CA HIS A 70 -10.27 0.77 22.30
C HIS A 70 -9.46 1.97 22.78
N ARG A 71 -8.24 2.15 22.23
CA ARG A 71 -7.41 3.29 22.57
C ARG A 71 -8.07 4.62 22.17
N LEU A 72 -8.62 4.72 20.97
CA LEU A 72 -9.25 5.95 20.48
C LEU A 72 -10.53 6.27 21.26
N VAL A 73 -11.36 5.27 21.53
CA VAL A 73 -12.56 5.44 22.39
C VAL A 73 -12.17 6.00 23.76
N LYS A 74 -11.09 5.49 24.36
CA LYS A 74 -10.59 5.98 25.65
C LYS A 74 -10.00 7.39 25.58
N GLN A 75 -9.31 7.72 24.47
CA GLN A 75 -8.68 9.03 24.29
C GLN A 75 -9.69 10.14 23.95
N HIS A 76 -10.79 9.80 23.29
CA HIS A 76 -11.83 10.72 22.84
C HIS A 76 -13.21 10.29 23.36
N PRO A 77 -13.44 10.36 24.70
CA PRO A 77 -14.71 9.96 25.27
C PRO A 77 -15.84 10.87 24.75
N GLY A 78 -16.92 10.26 24.31
CA GLY A 78 -18.05 10.97 23.69
C GLY A 78 -17.92 11.23 22.19
N ALA A 79 -16.77 10.95 21.56
CA ALA A 79 -16.64 11.03 20.11
C ALA A 79 -17.50 10.01 19.38
N PHE A 80 -18.04 10.39 18.23
CA PHE A 80 -18.70 9.45 17.32
C PHE A 80 -17.64 8.61 16.60
N VAL A 81 -17.67 7.28 16.79
CA VAL A 81 -16.62 6.35 16.31
C VAL A 81 -17.10 5.58 15.10
N VAL A 82 -16.44 5.84 13.98
CA VAL A 82 -16.66 5.15 12.70
C VAL A 82 -15.51 4.18 12.43
N VAL A 83 -15.82 2.92 12.17
CA VAL A 83 -14.84 1.90 11.79
C VAL A 83 -15.11 1.43 10.38
N THR A 84 -14.10 1.42 9.52
CA THR A 84 -14.18 0.92 8.14
C THR A 84 -12.95 0.08 7.78
N GLY A 85 -12.87 -0.39 6.54
CA GLY A 85 -11.73 -1.15 6.02
C GLY A 85 -11.95 -2.66 6.00
N CYS A 86 -10.85 -3.41 5.77
CA CYS A 86 -10.95 -4.85 5.51
C CYS A 86 -11.47 -5.66 6.71
N TYR A 87 -11.04 -5.33 7.93
CA TYR A 87 -11.53 -6.01 9.14
C TYR A 87 -13.00 -5.69 9.40
N ALA A 88 -13.40 -4.44 9.24
CA ALA A 88 -14.78 -4.00 9.36
C ALA A 88 -15.71 -4.73 8.35
N GLN A 89 -15.25 -4.92 7.11
CA GLN A 89 -16.02 -5.64 6.08
C GLN A 89 -16.11 -7.15 6.36
N LEU A 90 -15.04 -7.78 6.85
CA LEU A 90 -15.00 -9.23 7.09
C LEU A 90 -15.74 -9.64 8.36
N LYS A 91 -15.71 -8.80 9.41
CA LYS A 91 -16.29 -9.10 10.72
C LYS A 91 -17.10 -7.92 11.26
N PRO A 92 -18.09 -7.42 10.49
CA PRO A 92 -18.81 -6.20 10.86
C PRO A 92 -19.53 -6.32 12.21
N GLY A 93 -20.17 -7.47 12.48
CA GLY A 93 -20.86 -7.71 13.73
C GLY A 93 -19.94 -7.81 14.97
N ASP A 94 -18.71 -8.32 14.79
CA ASP A 94 -17.72 -8.36 15.89
C ASP A 94 -17.20 -6.96 16.20
N VAL A 95 -16.97 -6.16 15.16
CA VAL A 95 -16.51 -4.77 15.31
C VAL A 95 -17.59 -3.88 15.92
N ALA A 96 -18.85 -4.05 15.52
CA ALA A 96 -19.99 -3.31 16.08
C ALA A 96 -20.24 -3.61 17.58
N LYS A 97 -19.78 -4.77 18.08
CA LYS A 97 -19.87 -5.12 19.50
C LYS A 97 -18.77 -4.51 20.37
N ILE A 98 -17.77 -3.84 19.76
CA ILE A 98 -16.72 -3.17 20.53
C ILE A 98 -17.32 -1.93 21.19
N ASP A 99 -17.22 -1.85 22.52
CA ASP A 99 -17.76 -0.73 23.29
C ASP A 99 -17.24 0.62 22.78
N GLY A 100 -18.17 1.54 22.55
CA GLY A 100 -17.87 2.88 22.05
C GLY A 100 -17.78 3.00 20.53
N VAL A 101 -17.92 1.94 19.75
CA VAL A 101 -18.12 2.00 18.29
C VAL A 101 -19.57 2.39 18.00
N ASP A 102 -19.81 3.37 17.14
CA ASP A 102 -21.15 3.81 16.74
C ASP A 102 -21.56 3.20 15.40
N VAL A 103 -20.67 3.27 14.41
CA VAL A 103 -20.98 2.77 13.05
C VAL A 103 -19.80 2.01 12.46
N VAL A 104 -20.11 0.88 11.84
CA VAL A 104 -19.17 0.07 11.06
C VAL A 104 -19.57 0.14 9.59
N LEU A 105 -18.73 0.73 8.76
CA LEU A 105 -18.98 0.93 7.33
C LEU A 105 -18.22 -0.05 6.46
N GLY A 106 -18.93 -0.71 5.56
CA GLY A 106 -18.35 -1.59 4.56
C GLY A 106 -17.57 -0.87 3.46
N ALA A 107 -17.09 -1.67 2.50
CA ALA A 107 -16.24 -1.18 1.41
C ALA A 107 -16.96 -0.19 0.47
N GLU A 108 -18.27 -0.31 0.26
CA GLU A 108 -19.06 0.63 -0.55
C GLU A 108 -19.45 1.88 0.22
N GLN A 109 -19.86 1.73 1.48
CA GLN A 109 -20.43 2.79 2.30
C GLN A 109 -19.42 3.89 2.66
N LYS A 110 -18.14 3.57 2.73
CA LYS A 110 -17.09 4.53 3.14
C LYS A 110 -16.97 5.77 2.23
N GLY A 111 -17.34 5.65 0.95
CA GLY A 111 -17.35 6.78 0.01
C GLY A 111 -18.49 7.79 0.26
N GLU A 112 -19.54 7.34 0.94
CA GLU A 112 -20.73 8.13 1.28
C GLU A 112 -20.86 8.32 2.79
N LEU A 113 -19.75 8.36 3.50
CA LEU A 113 -19.66 8.36 4.96
C LEU A 113 -20.61 9.36 5.62
N LEU A 114 -20.78 10.55 5.07
CA LEU A 114 -21.64 11.59 5.68
C LEU A 114 -23.11 11.16 5.87
N GLN A 115 -23.61 10.24 5.03
CA GLN A 115 -24.98 9.74 5.13
C GLN A 115 -25.21 8.91 6.41
N TYR A 116 -24.15 8.39 6.99
CA TYR A 116 -24.18 7.46 8.10
C TYR A 116 -23.75 8.10 9.44
N LEU A 117 -23.39 9.38 9.43
CA LEU A 117 -22.97 10.08 10.64
C LEU A 117 -24.14 10.66 11.44
N GLY A 118 -25.31 10.82 10.81
CA GLY A 118 -26.49 11.41 11.43
C GLY A 118 -26.19 12.77 12.06
N ASP A 119 -26.65 12.97 13.29
CA ASP A 119 -26.42 14.16 14.12
C ASP A 119 -25.22 13.99 15.10
N LEU A 120 -24.41 12.97 14.91
CA LEU A 120 -23.25 12.59 15.75
C LEU A 120 -23.64 12.19 17.19
N GLN A 121 -24.87 11.76 17.42
CA GLN A 121 -25.25 11.21 18.71
C GLN A 121 -24.68 9.81 18.91
N LYS A 122 -24.12 9.56 20.09
CA LYS A 122 -23.60 8.25 20.44
C LYS A 122 -24.70 7.18 20.41
N HIS A 123 -24.40 6.05 19.80
CA HIS A 123 -25.28 4.91 19.80
C HIS A 123 -25.05 4.06 21.07
N GLU A 124 -26.10 3.49 21.64
CA GLU A 124 -25.99 2.53 22.74
C GLU A 124 -25.28 1.23 22.29
N LYS A 125 -25.47 0.87 21.03
CA LYS A 125 -24.82 -0.29 20.37
C LYS A 125 -24.39 0.12 18.98
N GLY A 126 -23.19 -0.33 18.58
CA GLY A 126 -22.68 -0.10 17.24
C GLY A 126 -23.58 -0.73 16.17
N GLU A 127 -23.78 -0.01 15.09
CA GLU A 127 -24.52 -0.45 13.91
C GLU A 127 -23.56 -0.85 12.79
N ALA A 128 -23.80 -2.00 12.14
CA ALA A 128 -23.01 -2.47 11.00
C ALA A 128 -23.78 -2.28 9.69
N ILE A 129 -23.25 -1.42 8.82
CA ILE A 129 -23.84 -1.09 7.52
C ILE A 129 -22.85 -1.53 6.44
N THR A 130 -23.11 -2.70 5.84
CA THR A 130 -22.21 -3.33 4.88
C THR A 130 -22.99 -3.93 3.72
N THR A 131 -22.45 -3.80 2.52
CA THR A 131 -22.90 -4.56 1.35
C THR A 131 -22.23 -5.94 1.36
N THR A 132 -22.96 -7.00 1.01
CA THR A 132 -22.32 -8.33 0.88
C THR A 132 -21.23 -8.26 -0.18
N THR A 133 -20.07 -8.85 0.11
CA THR A 133 -18.87 -8.68 -0.73
C THR A 133 -19.08 -9.05 -2.20
N LYS A 134 -19.95 -10.07 -2.46
CA LYS A 134 -20.29 -10.48 -3.83
C LYS A 134 -21.10 -9.42 -4.60
N ASP A 135 -21.72 -8.48 -3.91
CA ASP A 135 -22.61 -7.45 -4.48
C ASP A 135 -21.92 -6.09 -4.60
N ILE A 136 -20.68 -5.96 -4.10
CA ILE A 136 -19.88 -4.74 -4.25
C ILE A 136 -19.57 -4.51 -5.73
N ARG A 137 -20.03 -3.39 -6.28
CA ARG A 137 -19.87 -3.02 -7.70
C ARG A 137 -19.18 -1.67 -7.88
N SER A 138 -19.40 -0.74 -6.96
CA SER A 138 -18.90 0.62 -7.09
C SER A 138 -17.36 0.69 -6.91
N PHE A 139 -16.74 1.57 -7.67
CA PHE A 139 -15.35 1.98 -7.47
C PHE A 139 -15.35 3.42 -6.94
N SER A 140 -14.85 3.59 -5.72
CA SER A 140 -14.66 4.91 -5.14
C SER A 140 -13.22 5.36 -5.38
N PRO A 141 -12.98 6.39 -6.23
CA PRO A 141 -11.66 6.95 -6.44
C PRO A 141 -11.09 7.49 -5.12
N SER A 142 -9.80 7.35 -4.92
CA SER A 142 -9.14 7.97 -3.78
C SER A 142 -7.69 8.33 -4.11
N CYS A 143 -7.24 9.47 -3.58
CA CYS A 143 -5.87 9.92 -3.67
C CYS A 143 -5.47 10.54 -2.33
N SER A 144 -4.36 10.09 -1.73
CA SER A 144 -3.85 10.74 -0.53
C SER A 144 -3.22 12.07 -0.93
N ARG A 145 -3.46 13.13 -0.14
CA ARG A 145 -3.02 14.49 -0.45
C ARG A 145 -2.70 15.25 0.83
N GLY A 146 -1.55 15.94 0.84
CA GLY A 146 -1.17 16.80 1.97
C GLY A 146 -0.72 16.08 3.24
N ASP A 147 -0.87 14.77 3.32
CA ASP A 147 -0.49 13.97 4.49
C ASP A 147 0.96 13.50 4.42
N ARG A 148 1.51 13.42 3.21
CA ARG A 148 2.84 12.89 2.88
C ARG A 148 3.37 13.54 1.61
N THR A 149 4.68 13.52 1.42
CA THR A 149 5.35 13.98 0.20
C THR A 149 4.94 13.16 -1.03
N ARG A 150 4.79 11.83 -0.87
CA ARG A 150 4.35 10.93 -1.94
C ARG A 150 2.85 10.68 -1.86
N PHE A 151 2.14 10.90 -2.95
CA PHE A 151 0.69 10.72 -3.06
C PHE A 151 0.36 9.29 -3.50
N PHE A 152 -0.68 8.70 -2.94
CA PHE A 152 -1.15 7.36 -3.28
C PHE A 152 -2.45 7.46 -4.05
N LEU A 153 -2.41 7.15 -5.36
CA LEU A 153 -3.58 7.16 -6.22
C LEU A 153 -4.14 5.74 -6.35
N LYS A 154 -5.34 5.54 -5.84
CA LYS A 154 -6.08 4.29 -5.98
C LYS A 154 -6.62 4.18 -7.40
N VAL A 155 -6.08 3.26 -8.18
CA VAL A 155 -6.49 3.00 -9.57
C VAL A 155 -7.38 1.77 -9.70
N GLN A 156 -7.27 0.81 -8.76
CA GLN A 156 -7.97 -0.46 -8.81
C GLN A 156 -8.30 -0.94 -7.39
N ASP A 157 -9.36 -1.73 -7.22
CA ASP A 157 -9.80 -2.33 -5.96
C ASP A 157 -10.35 -3.74 -6.19
N GLY A 158 -10.33 -4.58 -5.13
CA GLY A 158 -10.76 -5.96 -5.21
C GLY A 158 -9.81 -6.87 -6.00
N CYS A 159 -10.10 -8.18 -6.08
CA CYS A 159 -9.25 -9.13 -6.77
C CYS A 159 -10.03 -10.38 -7.19
N ASP A 160 -9.72 -10.91 -8.39
CA ASP A 160 -10.33 -12.12 -8.97
C ASP A 160 -9.42 -13.35 -8.92
N TYR A 161 -8.27 -13.27 -8.22
CA TYR A 161 -7.32 -14.39 -8.21
C TYR A 161 -7.72 -15.50 -7.24
N PHE A 162 -8.32 -15.17 -6.11
CA PHE A 162 -8.71 -16.14 -5.09
C PHE A 162 -7.58 -17.10 -4.70
N CYS A 163 -6.38 -16.53 -4.47
CA CYS A 163 -5.25 -17.30 -3.97
C CYS A 163 -5.65 -18.06 -2.71
N SER A 164 -5.12 -19.29 -2.52
CA SER A 164 -5.60 -20.20 -1.48
C SER A 164 -5.52 -19.65 -0.05
N TYR A 165 -4.60 -18.73 0.20
CA TYR A 165 -4.32 -18.11 1.50
C TYR A 165 -4.99 -16.75 1.72
N CYS A 166 -5.54 -16.14 0.66
CA CYS A 166 -5.88 -14.72 0.66
C CYS A 166 -7.33 -14.44 1.05
N THR A 167 -7.54 -13.48 1.94
CA THR A 167 -8.86 -13.00 2.36
C THR A 167 -9.33 -11.74 1.63
N ILE A 168 -8.48 -11.14 0.80
CA ILE A 168 -8.79 -9.86 0.14
C ILE A 168 -10.03 -9.92 -0.76
N PRO A 169 -10.25 -10.97 -1.58
CA PRO A 169 -11.50 -11.07 -2.36
C PRO A 169 -12.76 -11.08 -1.49
N PHE A 170 -12.66 -11.58 -0.27
CA PHE A 170 -13.78 -11.60 0.68
C PHE A 170 -13.95 -10.28 1.45
N ALA A 171 -12.88 -9.46 1.52
CA ALA A 171 -12.93 -8.15 2.16
C ALA A 171 -13.26 -7.02 1.19
N ARG A 172 -12.78 -7.12 -0.05
CA ARG A 172 -12.85 -6.03 -1.03
C ARG A 172 -13.67 -6.35 -2.29
N GLY A 173 -14.09 -7.61 -2.45
CA GLY A 173 -14.89 -8.05 -3.59
C GLY A 173 -14.06 -8.29 -4.85
N ARG A 174 -14.77 -8.35 -5.97
CA ARG A 174 -14.20 -8.55 -7.32
C ARG A 174 -13.37 -7.35 -7.77
N SER A 175 -12.45 -7.61 -8.71
CA SER A 175 -11.64 -6.57 -9.34
C SER A 175 -12.51 -5.53 -10.03
N ARG A 176 -12.26 -4.25 -9.73
CA ARG A 176 -12.93 -3.10 -10.32
C ARG A 176 -12.03 -1.89 -10.34
N ASN A 177 -12.29 -0.95 -11.22
CA ASN A 177 -11.44 0.23 -11.45
C ASN A 177 -12.28 1.44 -11.88
N GLY A 178 -11.68 2.61 -11.79
CA GLY A 178 -12.18 3.83 -12.42
C GLY A 178 -11.78 3.90 -13.89
N THR A 179 -12.27 4.90 -14.62
CA THR A 179 -11.86 5.17 -16.01
C THR A 179 -10.50 5.86 -16.04
N ILE A 180 -9.76 5.74 -17.14
CA ILE A 180 -8.52 6.50 -17.39
C ILE A 180 -8.77 7.99 -17.19
N ALA A 181 -9.86 8.53 -17.75
CA ALA A 181 -10.20 9.94 -17.61
C ALA A 181 -10.31 10.37 -16.14
N SER A 182 -10.95 9.56 -15.29
CA SER A 182 -11.07 9.87 -13.86
C SER A 182 -9.74 9.79 -13.12
N MET A 183 -8.86 8.87 -13.50
CA MET A 183 -7.52 8.74 -12.90
C MET A 183 -6.60 9.90 -13.30
N VAL A 184 -6.64 10.32 -14.56
CA VAL A 184 -5.91 11.49 -15.08
C VAL A 184 -6.37 12.76 -14.35
N GLU A 185 -7.68 12.93 -14.15
CA GLU A 185 -8.21 14.08 -13.41
C GLU A 185 -7.73 14.10 -11.95
N GLN A 186 -7.72 12.95 -11.26
CA GLN A 186 -7.15 12.84 -9.91
C GLN A 186 -5.65 13.20 -9.90
N ALA A 187 -4.89 12.80 -10.91
CA ALA A 187 -3.46 13.12 -11.01
C ALA A 187 -3.24 14.62 -11.27
N ARG A 188 -4.07 15.27 -12.11
CA ARG A 188 -4.03 16.72 -12.35
C ARG A 188 -4.34 17.50 -11.06
N GLN A 189 -5.34 17.07 -10.30
CA GLN A 189 -5.66 17.67 -9.01
C GLN A 189 -4.50 17.51 -8.01
N ALA A 190 -3.85 16.33 -7.99
CA ALA A 190 -2.67 16.11 -7.17
C ALA A 190 -1.51 17.04 -7.57
N ALA A 191 -1.29 17.26 -8.86
CA ALA A 191 -0.30 18.21 -9.36
C ALA A 191 -0.61 19.66 -8.95
N ALA A 192 -1.88 20.08 -9.07
CA ALA A 192 -2.33 21.41 -8.67
C ALA A 192 -2.16 21.65 -7.15
N GLU A 193 -2.22 20.61 -6.34
CA GLU A 193 -1.96 20.64 -4.90
C GLU A 193 -0.46 20.51 -4.54
N GLY A 194 0.44 20.55 -5.55
CA GLY A 194 1.89 20.52 -5.37
C GLY A 194 2.51 19.13 -5.24
N GLY A 195 1.75 18.07 -5.54
CA GLY A 195 2.27 16.70 -5.56
C GLY A 195 3.35 16.52 -6.63
N LYS A 196 4.49 15.94 -6.25
CA LYS A 196 5.61 15.67 -7.15
C LYS A 196 5.70 14.21 -7.56
N GLU A 197 5.35 13.30 -6.65
CA GLU A 197 5.39 11.86 -6.89
C GLU A 197 4.05 11.22 -6.56
N ILE A 198 3.53 10.41 -7.51
CA ILE A 198 2.33 9.59 -7.34
C ILE A 198 2.72 8.11 -7.38
N VAL A 199 2.30 7.35 -6.37
CA VAL A 199 2.38 5.89 -6.35
C VAL A 199 1.03 5.32 -6.74
N LEU A 200 0.96 4.64 -7.88
CA LEU A 200 -0.23 3.93 -8.32
C LEU A 200 -0.52 2.79 -7.35
N THR A 201 -1.73 2.73 -6.83
CA THR A 201 -2.06 1.83 -5.73
C THR A 201 -3.35 1.05 -6.02
N GLY A 202 -3.40 -0.19 -5.61
CA GLY A 202 -4.54 -1.10 -5.77
C GLY A 202 -4.27 -2.43 -5.08
N VAL A 203 -5.15 -3.37 -5.26
CA VAL A 203 -4.97 -4.76 -4.81
C VAL A 203 -4.22 -5.57 -5.86
N ASN A 204 -4.59 -5.41 -7.13
CA ASN A 204 -3.96 -6.00 -8.31
C ASN A 204 -4.06 -5.00 -9.45
N ILE A 205 -3.15 -4.04 -9.50
CA ILE A 205 -3.24 -2.91 -10.41
C ILE A 205 -3.20 -3.30 -11.89
N GLY A 206 -2.55 -4.42 -12.22
CA GLY A 206 -2.52 -4.95 -13.58
C GLY A 206 -3.89 -5.40 -14.11
N ASP A 207 -4.87 -5.61 -13.22
CA ASP A 207 -6.27 -5.87 -13.59
C ASP A 207 -7.06 -4.61 -13.95
N PHE A 208 -6.45 -3.42 -13.95
CA PHE A 208 -7.10 -2.18 -14.36
C PHE A 208 -7.69 -2.32 -15.76
N GLY A 209 -8.90 -1.80 -15.93
CA GLY A 209 -9.64 -1.84 -17.21
C GLY A 209 -10.66 -2.95 -17.33
N LYS A 210 -10.66 -3.96 -16.45
CA LYS A 210 -11.63 -5.08 -16.53
C LYS A 210 -13.09 -4.64 -16.51
N THR A 211 -13.42 -3.57 -15.82
CA THR A 211 -14.78 -3.05 -15.70
C THR A 211 -15.09 -1.91 -16.67
N THR A 212 -14.10 -1.33 -17.33
CA THR A 212 -14.24 -0.18 -18.23
C THR A 212 -13.86 -0.49 -19.67
N GLY A 213 -13.28 -1.65 -19.95
CA GLY A 213 -12.79 -2.02 -21.30
C GLY A 213 -11.48 -1.33 -21.68
N GLU A 214 -10.84 -0.65 -20.73
CA GLU A 214 -9.53 -0.01 -20.87
C GLU A 214 -8.40 -0.98 -20.48
N SER A 215 -7.13 -0.54 -20.49
CA SER A 215 -6.01 -1.35 -20.02
C SER A 215 -5.11 -0.58 -19.04
N PHE A 216 -4.39 -1.32 -18.20
CA PHE A 216 -3.38 -0.71 -17.33
C PHE A 216 -2.28 -0.01 -18.13
N PHE A 217 -1.91 -0.57 -19.28
CA PHE A 217 -0.92 0.05 -20.16
C PHE A 217 -1.40 1.40 -20.73
N ASP A 218 -2.68 1.50 -21.11
CA ASP A 218 -3.25 2.77 -21.57
C ASP A 218 -3.33 3.79 -20.44
N LEU A 219 -3.63 3.36 -19.21
CA LEU A 219 -3.56 4.22 -18.04
C LEU A 219 -2.15 4.77 -17.83
N VAL A 220 -1.11 3.91 -17.90
CA VAL A 220 0.30 4.32 -17.74
C VAL A 220 0.68 5.38 -18.78
N LYS A 221 0.32 5.16 -20.05
CA LYS A 221 0.57 6.15 -21.14
C LYS A 221 -0.16 7.48 -20.88
N ALA A 222 -1.41 7.43 -20.45
CA ALA A 222 -2.18 8.64 -20.20
C ALA A 222 -1.66 9.45 -19.00
N LEU A 223 -1.23 8.77 -17.94
CA LEU A 223 -0.65 9.41 -16.75
C LEU A 223 0.71 10.06 -17.06
N ASP A 224 1.51 9.46 -17.95
CA ASP A 224 2.81 10.01 -18.35
C ASP A 224 2.67 11.38 -19.02
N GLN A 225 1.52 11.71 -19.57
CA GLN A 225 1.20 13.01 -20.20
C GLN A 225 0.69 14.06 -19.21
N VAL A 226 0.51 13.73 -17.94
CA VAL A 226 0.04 14.69 -16.93
C VAL A 226 1.18 15.60 -16.52
N GLU A 227 1.05 16.89 -16.82
CA GLU A 227 2.01 17.91 -16.41
C GLU A 227 1.96 18.17 -14.90
N GLY A 228 3.09 18.57 -14.32
CA GLY A 228 3.22 18.89 -12.89
C GLY A 228 3.55 17.70 -12.01
N ILE A 229 3.27 16.46 -12.43
CA ILE A 229 3.78 15.25 -11.76
C ILE A 229 5.12 14.86 -12.39
N GLU A 230 6.14 14.86 -11.57
CA GLU A 230 7.51 14.55 -11.98
C GLU A 230 7.79 13.04 -11.96
N ARG A 231 7.11 12.30 -11.05
CA ARG A 231 7.38 10.89 -10.81
C ARG A 231 6.10 10.07 -10.61
N TYR A 232 6.01 8.96 -11.33
CA TYR A 232 5.05 7.89 -11.06
C TYR A 232 5.77 6.62 -10.65
N ARG A 233 5.23 5.90 -9.68
CA ARG A 233 5.70 4.56 -9.32
C ARG A 233 4.59 3.54 -9.45
N ILE A 234 4.91 2.45 -10.13
CA ILE A 234 4.05 1.27 -10.20
C ILE A 234 4.23 0.51 -8.89
N SER A 235 3.14 0.35 -8.12
CA SER A 235 3.17 -0.50 -6.93
C SER A 235 3.01 -1.98 -7.32
N SER A 236 2.55 -2.84 -6.42
CA SER A 236 2.46 -4.28 -6.64
C SER A 236 1.67 -4.64 -7.90
N ILE A 237 2.37 -5.21 -8.89
CA ILE A 237 1.79 -5.72 -10.14
C ILE A 237 2.15 -7.19 -10.31
N GLU A 238 1.13 -8.03 -10.56
CA GLU A 238 1.32 -9.46 -10.74
C GLU A 238 2.23 -9.77 -11.93
N PRO A 239 3.17 -10.75 -11.83
CA PRO A 239 4.14 -11.06 -12.88
C PRO A 239 3.51 -11.32 -14.25
N ASN A 240 2.37 -12.03 -14.27
CA ASN A 240 1.64 -12.34 -15.51
C ASN A 240 0.86 -11.15 -16.10
N LEU A 241 0.72 -10.06 -15.37
CA LEU A 241 0.10 -8.81 -15.84
C LEU A 241 1.13 -7.73 -16.15
N LEU A 242 2.38 -7.89 -15.73
CA LEU A 242 3.49 -7.03 -16.10
C LEU A 242 3.99 -7.43 -17.50
N THR A 243 3.42 -6.81 -18.52
CA THR A 243 3.80 -7.09 -19.92
C THR A 243 5.15 -6.45 -20.28
N ASP A 244 5.84 -7.00 -21.27
CA ASP A 244 7.09 -6.43 -21.76
C ASP A 244 6.90 -5.03 -22.34
N ALA A 245 5.73 -4.75 -22.94
CA ALA A 245 5.37 -3.42 -23.40
C ALA A 245 5.33 -2.38 -22.27
N ILE A 246 4.84 -2.75 -21.07
CA ILE A 246 4.88 -1.87 -19.88
C ILE A 246 6.33 -1.63 -19.46
N ILE A 247 7.15 -2.68 -19.41
CA ILE A 247 8.57 -2.59 -19.01
C ILE A 247 9.34 -1.67 -19.98
N GLU A 248 9.16 -1.87 -21.27
CA GLU A 248 9.80 -1.04 -22.30
C GLU A 248 9.30 0.40 -22.27
N PHE A 249 8.01 0.62 -22.05
CA PHE A 249 7.49 1.99 -21.92
C PHE A 249 8.12 2.70 -20.72
N VAL A 250 8.20 2.05 -19.56
CA VAL A 250 8.81 2.64 -18.35
C VAL A 250 10.27 3.02 -18.59
N SER A 251 11.03 2.22 -19.37
CA SER A 251 12.45 2.50 -19.64
C SER A 251 12.67 3.78 -20.47
N HIS A 252 11.66 4.27 -21.18
CA HIS A 252 11.72 5.50 -21.98
C HIS A 252 10.76 6.60 -21.50
N SER A 253 10.03 6.33 -20.42
CA SER A 253 9.04 7.25 -19.88
C SER A 253 9.68 8.50 -19.29
N ARG A 254 9.01 9.64 -19.47
CA ARG A 254 9.39 10.91 -18.86
C ARG A 254 9.27 10.88 -17.33
N SER A 255 8.26 10.18 -16.81
CA SER A 255 7.85 10.31 -15.42
C SER A 255 7.68 8.99 -14.68
N PHE A 256 7.59 7.84 -15.35
CA PHE A 256 7.57 6.55 -14.67
C PHE A 256 8.99 6.16 -14.25
N MET A 257 9.14 5.95 -12.95
CA MET A 257 10.45 5.67 -12.34
C MET A 257 10.88 4.22 -12.55
N PRO A 258 12.21 3.95 -12.68
CA PRO A 258 12.78 2.60 -12.81
C PRO A 258 12.68 1.84 -11.48
N HIS A 259 11.45 1.55 -11.07
CA HIS A 259 11.09 0.91 -9.82
C HIS A 259 9.89 -0.01 -10.04
N PHE A 260 10.05 -1.27 -9.71
CA PHE A 260 9.01 -2.29 -9.79
C PHE A 260 8.83 -2.97 -8.44
N HIS A 261 7.58 -3.26 -8.10
CA HIS A 261 7.23 -4.09 -6.96
C HIS A 261 6.42 -5.26 -7.51
N ILE A 262 6.99 -6.47 -7.44
CA ILE A 262 6.44 -7.67 -8.09
C ILE A 262 6.26 -8.77 -7.04
N PRO A 263 5.03 -9.23 -6.74
CA PRO A 263 4.80 -10.28 -5.77
C PRO A 263 5.22 -11.65 -6.34
N LEU A 264 6.31 -12.23 -5.83
CA LEU A 264 6.74 -13.58 -6.13
C LEU A 264 5.97 -14.62 -5.30
N GLN A 265 5.78 -14.30 -4.03
CA GLN A 265 5.17 -15.12 -2.98
C GLN A 265 6.00 -16.34 -2.57
N SER A 266 6.48 -17.17 -3.50
CA SER A 266 7.43 -18.29 -3.28
C SER A 266 8.32 -18.48 -4.49
N GLY A 267 9.56 -18.89 -4.27
CA GLY A 267 10.50 -19.30 -5.32
C GLY A 267 10.44 -20.79 -5.67
N CYS A 268 9.36 -21.49 -5.32
CA CYS A 268 9.15 -22.91 -5.60
C CYS A 268 7.80 -23.09 -6.30
N ASP A 269 7.79 -23.77 -7.45
CA ASP A 269 6.59 -23.91 -8.30
C ASP A 269 5.50 -24.73 -7.63
N GLU A 270 5.84 -25.78 -6.88
CA GLU A 270 4.90 -26.58 -6.12
C GLU A 270 4.16 -25.74 -5.09
N VAL A 271 4.87 -24.84 -4.39
CA VAL A 271 4.26 -23.91 -3.42
C VAL A 271 3.38 -22.88 -4.14
N LEU A 272 3.82 -22.33 -5.28
CA LEU A 272 3.03 -21.43 -6.11
C LEU A 272 1.72 -22.06 -6.58
N GLN A 273 1.75 -23.35 -6.97
CA GLN A 273 0.55 -24.11 -7.33
C GLN A 273 -0.40 -24.29 -6.14
N LEU A 274 0.13 -24.66 -4.97
CA LEU A 274 -0.66 -24.73 -3.73
C LEU A 274 -1.28 -23.38 -3.34
N MET A 275 -0.57 -22.29 -3.61
CA MET A 275 -1.06 -20.93 -3.44
C MET A 275 -2.08 -20.52 -4.52
N ARG A 276 -2.27 -21.30 -5.59
CA ARG A 276 -3.09 -20.99 -6.77
C ARG A 276 -2.62 -19.72 -7.48
N ARG A 277 -1.28 -19.58 -7.63
CA ARG A 277 -0.73 -18.45 -8.41
C ARG A 277 -0.91 -18.72 -9.91
N ARG A 278 -0.97 -17.64 -10.69
CA ARG A 278 -1.18 -17.70 -12.15
C ARG A 278 0.12 -17.50 -12.92
N TYR A 279 1.22 -17.80 -12.31
CA TYR A 279 2.58 -17.76 -12.86
C TYR A 279 3.45 -18.78 -12.13
N ASP A 280 4.58 -19.08 -12.72
CA ASP A 280 5.64 -19.93 -12.20
C ASP A 280 6.94 -19.12 -11.99
N THR A 281 7.94 -19.78 -11.46
CA THR A 281 9.28 -19.19 -11.24
C THR A 281 9.94 -18.78 -12.57
N ALA A 282 9.73 -19.53 -13.64
CA ALA A 282 10.30 -19.24 -14.96
C ALA A 282 9.76 -17.92 -15.54
N LEU A 283 8.45 -17.69 -15.47
CA LEU A 283 7.84 -16.42 -15.87
C LEU A 283 8.36 -15.27 -15.02
N PHE A 284 8.42 -15.44 -13.69
CA PHE A 284 8.95 -14.40 -12.80
C PHE A 284 10.39 -14.02 -13.15
N ALA A 285 11.27 -15.01 -13.30
CA ALA A 285 12.67 -14.79 -13.69
C ALA A 285 12.78 -14.08 -15.05
N SER A 286 11.90 -14.43 -16.02
CA SER A 286 11.89 -13.76 -17.32
C SER A 286 11.56 -12.26 -17.19
N LYS A 287 10.65 -11.87 -16.29
CA LYS A 287 10.32 -10.44 -16.05
C LYS A 287 11.46 -9.71 -15.38
N VAL A 288 12.09 -10.30 -14.37
CA VAL A 288 13.30 -9.72 -13.74
C VAL A 288 14.39 -9.50 -14.79
N ARG A 289 14.67 -10.51 -15.63
CA ARG A 289 15.66 -10.42 -16.71
C ARG A 289 15.32 -9.31 -17.71
N LYS A 290 14.07 -9.24 -18.17
CA LYS A 290 13.63 -8.19 -19.11
C LYS A 290 13.78 -6.80 -18.52
N ILE A 291 13.42 -6.59 -17.24
CA ILE A 291 13.61 -5.30 -16.56
C ILE A 291 15.11 -4.94 -16.54
N LYS A 292 15.98 -5.86 -16.13
CA LYS A 292 17.41 -5.61 -16.02
C LYS A 292 18.11 -5.44 -17.36
N GLU A 293 17.59 -6.05 -18.42
CA GLU A 293 18.07 -5.85 -19.79
C GLU A 293 17.88 -4.41 -20.27
N VAL A 294 16.69 -3.82 -20.03
CA VAL A 294 16.37 -2.47 -20.52
C VAL A 294 16.63 -1.38 -19.48
N MET A 295 16.69 -1.72 -18.20
CA MET A 295 16.95 -0.81 -17.06
C MET A 295 17.85 -1.51 -16.03
N PRO A 296 19.18 -1.59 -16.25
CA PRO A 296 20.10 -2.33 -15.36
C PRO A 296 20.05 -1.85 -13.90
N ASP A 297 19.83 -0.56 -13.69
CA ASP A 297 19.78 0.09 -12.37
C ASP A 297 18.35 0.21 -11.80
N ALA A 298 17.36 -0.48 -12.40
CA ALA A 298 16.02 -0.49 -11.84
C ALA A 298 15.98 -1.21 -10.48
N PHE A 299 15.23 -0.62 -9.54
CA PHE A 299 14.90 -1.26 -8.27
C PHE A 299 13.79 -2.30 -8.47
N ILE A 300 13.99 -3.52 -7.99
CA ILE A 300 12.99 -4.58 -8.00
C ILE A 300 12.75 -5.04 -6.56
N GLY A 301 11.61 -4.63 -6.00
CA GLY A 301 11.10 -5.12 -4.72
C GLY A 301 10.21 -6.35 -4.92
N VAL A 302 10.33 -7.34 -4.04
CA VAL A 302 9.66 -8.63 -4.18
C VAL A 302 8.97 -9.03 -2.89
N ASP A 303 7.67 -9.34 -2.95
CA ASP A 303 6.97 -9.92 -1.81
C ASP A 303 7.20 -11.43 -1.74
N VAL A 304 7.51 -11.93 -0.55
CA VAL A 304 7.67 -13.37 -0.27
C VAL A 304 6.93 -13.73 1.00
N ILE A 305 6.17 -14.82 0.97
CA ILE A 305 5.47 -15.37 2.14
C ILE A 305 6.16 -16.67 2.55
N VAL A 306 6.62 -16.74 3.79
CA VAL A 306 7.25 -17.96 4.34
C VAL A 306 6.32 -18.73 5.25
N GLY A 307 6.47 -20.04 5.26
CA GLY A 307 5.76 -20.93 6.16
C GLY A 307 4.31 -21.12 5.78
N THR A 308 3.98 -21.03 4.50
CA THR A 308 2.65 -21.41 4.01
C THR A 308 2.43 -22.90 4.19
N ARG A 309 1.18 -23.31 4.29
CA ARG A 309 0.89 -24.73 4.33
C ARG A 309 1.37 -25.41 3.06
N GLY A 310 2.00 -26.55 3.18
CA GLY A 310 2.63 -27.31 2.09
C GLY A 310 4.06 -26.90 1.75
N GLU A 311 4.61 -25.86 2.40
CA GLU A 311 6.02 -25.46 2.22
C GLU A 311 6.94 -26.38 3.06
N THR A 312 7.36 -27.51 2.49
CA THR A 312 8.31 -28.42 3.14
C THR A 312 9.70 -27.76 3.28
N PRO A 313 10.63 -28.33 4.09
CA PRO A 313 12.01 -27.84 4.14
C PRO A 313 12.69 -27.82 2.76
N GLU A 314 12.45 -28.84 1.95
CA GLU A 314 12.99 -28.96 0.59
C GLU A 314 12.45 -27.86 -0.32
N TYR A 315 11.16 -27.57 -0.28
CA TYR A 315 10.53 -26.50 -1.06
C TYR A 315 10.99 -25.11 -0.62
N PHE A 316 11.19 -24.90 0.69
CA PHE A 316 11.78 -23.67 1.18
C PHE A 316 13.21 -23.49 0.69
N GLU A 317 14.02 -24.54 0.70
CA GLU A 317 15.41 -24.44 0.22
C GLU A 317 15.46 -24.15 -1.28
N GLN A 318 14.62 -24.80 -2.11
CA GLN A 318 14.46 -24.47 -3.52
C GLN A 318 14.08 -22.99 -3.71
N ALA A 319 13.10 -22.52 -2.95
CA ALA A 319 12.65 -21.12 -3.00
C ALA A 319 13.78 -20.15 -2.62
N TYR A 320 14.55 -20.46 -1.58
CA TYR A 320 15.69 -19.64 -1.14
C TYR A 320 16.75 -19.56 -2.24
N GLN A 321 17.17 -20.71 -2.81
CA GLN A 321 18.17 -20.78 -3.88
C GLN A 321 17.72 -20.00 -5.13
N PHE A 322 16.46 -20.13 -5.50
CA PHE A 322 15.90 -19.39 -6.62
C PHE A 322 15.98 -17.87 -6.38
N ILE A 323 15.54 -17.39 -5.20
CA ILE A 323 15.53 -15.97 -4.85
C ILE A 323 16.95 -15.42 -4.73
N ASP A 324 17.88 -16.20 -4.19
CA ASP A 324 19.30 -15.82 -4.08
C ASP A 324 19.91 -15.58 -5.48
N GLY A 325 19.59 -16.43 -6.44
CA GLY A 325 20.06 -16.31 -7.84
C GLY A 325 19.41 -15.18 -8.65
N LEU A 326 18.36 -14.52 -8.16
CA LEU A 326 17.70 -13.41 -8.89
C LEU A 326 18.40 -12.07 -8.68
N ASP A 327 18.50 -11.25 -9.72
CA ASP A 327 18.93 -9.85 -9.62
C ASP A 327 17.76 -8.95 -9.19
N VAL A 328 17.30 -9.17 -7.95
CA VAL A 328 16.30 -8.34 -7.28
C VAL A 328 16.95 -7.53 -6.16
N THR A 329 16.33 -6.41 -5.78
CA THR A 329 16.96 -5.45 -4.87
C THR A 329 16.55 -5.67 -3.42
N GLN A 330 15.29 -5.95 -3.16
CA GLN A 330 14.75 -6.03 -1.80
C GLN A 330 13.65 -7.07 -1.71
N LEU A 331 13.62 -7.80 -0.60
CA LEU A 331 12.53 -8.71 -0.27
C LEU A 331 11.65 -8.12 0.82
N HIS A 332 10.35 -8.15 0.62
CA HIS A 332 9.36 -7.92 1.67
C HIS A 332 8.90 -9.28 2.17
N VAL A 333 9.44 -9.70 3.29
CA VAL A 333 9.22 -11.04 3.85
C VAL A 333 8.04 -11.03 4.82
N PHE A 334 7.04 -11.86 4.55
CA PHE A 334 5.85 -12.03 5.37
C PHE A 334 5.77 -13.44 5.92
N SER A 335 5.60 -13.58 7.23
CA SER A 335 5.24 -14.87 7.82
C SER A 335 3.77 -15.18 7.53
N TYR A 336 3.50 -16.37 7.02
CA TYR A 336 2.14 -16.82 6.76
C TYR A 336 1.29 -16.83 8.03
N SER A 337 0.12 -16.22 7.93
CA SER A 337 -0.90 -16.20 8.97
C SER A 337 -2.14 -16.95 8.49
N GLU A 338 -2.55 -17.98 9.20
CA GLU A 338 -3.78 -18.72 8.90
C GLU A 338 -5.00 -17.81 9.01
N ARG A 339 -5.89 -17.94 8.05
CA ARG A 339 -7.13 -17.17 8.03
C ARG A 339 -8.34 -18.08 7.88
N PRO A 340 -9.35 -17.97 8.75
CA PRO A 340 -10.58 -18.74 8.64
C PRO A 340 -11.23 -18.62 7.26
N GLY A 341 -11.74 -19.72 6.74
CA GLY A 341 -12.42 -19.76 5.45
C GLY A 341 -11.51 -19.82 4.22
N THR A 342 -10.18 -19.75 4.37
CA THR A 342 -9.24 -19.86 3.27
C THR A 342 -9.01 -21.32 2.84
N GLN A 343 -8.77 -21.55 1.54
CA GLN A 343 -8.54 -22.89 1.02
C GLN A 343 -7.19 -23.48 1.50
N ALA A 344 -6.23 -22.63 1.84
CA ALA A 344 -4.93 -23.05 2.37
C ALA A 344 -5.06 -23.94 3.61
N LEU A 345 -6.10 -23.73 4.44
CA LEU A 345 -6.33 -24.55 5.64
C LEU A 345 -6.61 -26.03 5.36
N LYS A 346 -6.91 -26.40 4.11
CA LYS A 346 -7.11 -27.81 3.68
C LYS A 346 -5.82 -28.50 3.34
N ILE A 347 -4.69 -27.81 3.27
CA ILE A 347 -3.38 -28.37 3.00
C ILE A 347 -2.83 -28.92 4.32
N GLU A 348 -2.46 -30.20 4.34
CA GLU A 348 -2.13 -30.92 5.60
C GLU A 348 -0.81 -30.49 6.21
N TYR A 349 0.25 -30.29 5.40
CA TYR A 349 1.56 -29.91 5.92
C TYR A 349 1.55 -28.49 6.52
N VAL A 350 1.89 -28.40 7.79
CA VAL A 350 1.90 -27.14 8.56
C VAL A 350 3.32 -26.86 9.04
N VAL A 351 3.82 -25.68 8.69
CA VAL A 351 5.13 -25.18 9.16
C VAL A 351 4.99 -24.68 10.59
N SER A 352 5.88 -25.10 11.47
CA SER A 352 5.88 -24.67 12.87
C SER A 352 6.21 -23.16 13.00
N PRO A 353 5.78 -22.49 14.07
CA PRO A 353 6.13 -21.09 14.32
C PRO A 353 7.64 -20.85 14.37
N GLU A 354 8.39 -21.80 14.93
CA GLU A 354 9.85 -21.73 15.02
C GLU A 354 10.48 -21.75 13.62
N GLU A 355 10.09 -22.71 12.77
CA GLU A 355 10.57 -22.77 11.39
C GLU A 355 10.20 -21.51 10.58
N LYS A 356 8.99 -20.99 10.74
CA LYS A 356 8.56 -19.72 10.10
C LYS A 356 9.50 -18.59 10.51
N TYR A 357 9.84 -18.51 11.77
CA TYR A 357 10.77 -17.50 12.27
C TYR A 357 12.16 -17.65 11.64
N GLN A 358 12.73 -18.85 11.68
CA GLN A 358 14.06 -19.14 11.11
C GLN A 358 14.11 -18.85 9.60
N ARG A 359 13.10 -19.31 8.84
CA ARG A 359 12.97 -19.04 7.40
C ARG A 359 12.87 -17.55 7.11
N SER A 360 12.06 -16.81 7.92
CA SER A 360 11.95 -15.36 7.80
C SER A 360 13.28 -14.65 8.03
N GLN A 361 14.04 -15.07 9.06
CA GLN A 361 15.36 -14.46 9.35
C GLN A 361 16.36 -14.68 8.21
N ARG A 362 16.39 -15.88 7.61
CA ARG A 362 17.26 -16.16 6.45
C ARG A 362 16.93 -15.23 5.27
N LEU A 363 15.65 -15.06 4.93
CA LEU A 363 15.25 -14.19 3.81
C LEU A 363 15.43 -12.71 4.13
N LEU A 364 15.25 -12.27 5.37
CA LEU A 364 15.53 -10.89 5.78
C LEU A 364 17.02 -10.58 5.66
N THR A 365 17.89 -11.49 6.09
CA THR A 365 19.35 -11.36 5.91
C THR A 365 19.72 -11.27 4.42
N LEU A 366 19.13 -12.11 3.58
CA LEU A 366 19.34 -12.06 2.14
C LEU A 366 18.84 -10.73 1.54
N SER A 367 17.70 -10.22 2.00
CA SER A 367 17.16 -8.92 1.59
C SER A 367 18.12 -7.77 1.92
N ASP A 368 18.67 -7.78 3.13
CA ASP A 368 19.64 -6.75 3.56
C ASP A 368 20.91 -6.79 2.71
N GLN A 369 21.44 -7.99 2.43
CA GLN A 369 22.61 -8.17 1.56
C GLN A 369 22.36 -7.64 0.15
N LYS A 370 21.24 -7.99 -0.47
CA LYS A 370 20.86 -7.53 -1.81
C LYS A 370 20.64 -6.01 -1.85
N THR A 371 19.95 -5.45 -0.85
CA THR A 371 19.70 -4.00 -0.76
C THR A 371 21.02 -3.23 -0.61
N GLN A 372 21.90 -3.69 0.28
CA GLN A 372 23.19 -3.05 0.48
C GLN A 372 24.09 -3.15 -0.76
N ALA A 373 24.11 -4.31 -1.42
CA ALA A 373 24.84 -4.48 -2.68
C ALA A 373 24.33 -3.53 -3.77
N PHE A 374 23.01 -3.38 -3.87
CA PHE A 374 22.40 -2.44 -4.81
C PHE A 374 22.79 -0.97 -4.49
N TYR A 375 22.69 -0.55 -3.23
CA TYR A 375 23.06 0.80 -2.81
C TYR A 375 24.56 1.08 -3.04
N ALA A 376 25.42 0.13 -2.71
CA ALA A 376 26.87 0.28 -2.85
C ALA A 376 27.31 0.56 -4.29
N ARG A 377 26.63 0.00 -5.29
CA ARG A 377 26.92 0.25 -6.73
C ARG A 377 26.72 1.70 -7.15
N HIS A 378 25.95 2.48 -6.38
CA HIS A 378 25.59 3.85 -6.73
C HIS A 378 26.35 4.91 -5.92
N ILE A 379 27.21 4.50 -4.97
CA ILE A 379 28.04 5.44 -4.19
C ILE A 379 28.90 6.29 -5.15
N GLY A 380 28.92 7.61 -4.92
CA GLY A 380 29.64 8.59 -5.72
C GLY A 380 28.83 9.15 -6.89
N GLN A 381 27.74 8.51 -7.30
CA GLN A 381 26.89 8.99 -8.39
C GLN A 381 26.10 10.24 -7.95
N VAL A 382 25.76 11.06 -8.94
CA VAL A 382 24.86 12.22 -8.76
C VAL A 382 23.48 11.84 -9.26
N MET A 383 22.48 11.92 -8.39
CA MET A 383 21.11 11.51 -8.70
C MET A 383 20.08 12.51 -8.20
N PRO A 384 18.97 12.72 -8.93
CA PRO A 384 17.85 13.52 -8.44
C PRO A 384 17.07 12.76 -7.34
N VAL A 385 16.80 13.45 -6.24
CA VAL A 385 16.13 12.90 -5.05
C VAL A 385 14.94 13.76 -4.67
N LEU A 386 13.79 13.16 -4.48
CA LEU A 386 12.64 13.82 -3.85
C LEU A 386 12.82 13.76 -2.32
N ILE A 387 13.00 14.93 -1.71
CA ILE A 387 13.20 15.05 -0.26
C ILE A 387 11.85 15.04 0.46
N GLU A 388 11.75 14.25 1.50
CA GLU A 388 10.57 14.11 2.35
C GLU A 388 10.71 14.98 3.60
N LYS A 389 9.59 15.54 4.05
CA LYS A 389 9.52 16.37 5.25
C LYS A 389 10.06 15.64 6.48
N SER A 390 10.87 16.34 7.27
CA SER A 390 11.34 15.90 8.58
C SER A 390 11.00 16.93 9.66
N LYS A 391 11.23 16.54 10.92
CA LYS A 391 11.17 17.47 12.04
C LYS A 391 12.44 18.30 12.08
N THR A 392 12.34 19.55 12.49
CA THR A 392 13.51 20.42 12.66
C THR A 392 14.59 19.76 13.51
N GLY A 393 15.83 19.76 13.01
CA GLY A 393 16.98 19.15 13.66
C GLY A 393 17.11 17.62 13.51
N VAL A 394 16.19 16.98 12.78
CA VAL A 394 16.30 15.55 12.43
C VAL A 394 16.68 15.44 10.96
N PRO A 395 17.69 14.61 10.58
CA PRO A 395 18.05 14.44 9.18
C PRO A 395 16.83 14.19 8.28
N MET A 396 16.86 14.77 7.08
CA MET A 396 15.82 14.52 6.09
C MET A 396 16.17 13.27 5.29
N HIS A 397 15.12 12.62 4.80
CA HIS A 397 15.27 11.48 3.92
C HIS A 397 14.59 11.77 2.59
N GLY A 398 15.00 11.04 1.57
CA GLY A 398 14.37 11.08 0.27
C GLY A 398 14.65 9.81 -0.51
N PHE A 399 14.13 9.76 -1.73
CA PHE A 399 14.34 8.62 -2.62
C PHE A 399 14.79 9.08 -3.99
N THR A 400 15.80 8.38 -4.53
CA THR A 400 16.20 8.51 -5.93
C THR A 400 15.11 7.98 -6.86
N GLU A 401 15.30 8.17 -8.17
CA GLU A 401 14.41 7.59 -9.18
C GLU A 401 14.33 6.07 -9.06
N ASN A 402 15.45 5.40 -8.88
CA ASN A 402 15.55 3.95 -8.64
C ASN A 402 15.45 3.55 -7.17
N TYR A 403 14.76 4.33 -6.37
CA TYR A 403 14.33 4.02 -5.00
C TYR A 403 15.44 3.81 -3.96
N ILE A 404 16.65 4.31 -4.18
CA ILE A 404 17.68 4.36 -3.15
C ILE A 404 17.26 5.39 -2.10
N ARG A 405 17.22 4.98 -0.85
CA ARG A 405 16.97 5.88 0.26
C ARG A 405 18.22 6.68 0.58
N VAL A 406 18.07 7.99 0.64
CA VAL A 406 19.15 8.91 1.03
C VAL A 406 18.84 9.60 2.35
N GLU A 407 19.88 10.03 3.02
CA GLU A 407 19.86 10.85 4.22
C GLU A 407 20.68 12.12 3.96
N VAL A 408 20.08 13.29 4.20
CA VAL A 408 20.68 14.60 4.04
C VAL A 408 20.52 15.44 5.31
N GLU A 409 21.33 16.48 5.46
CA GLU A 409 21.15 17.43 6.56
C GLU A 409 19.77 18.09 6.52
N ASN A 410 19.27 18.49 7.70
CA ASN A 410 17.97 19.11 7.82
C ASN A 410 17.98 20.55 7.27
N ASP A 411 17.17 20.78 6.25
CA ASP A 411 16.86 22.08 5.69
C ASP A 411 15.39 22.10 5.24
N ASP A 412 14.55 22.80 5.98
CA ASP A 412 13.10 22.85 5.74
C ASP A 412 12.75 23.38 4.34
N SER A 413 13.66 24.11 3.67
CA SER A 413 13.47 24.60 2.29
C SER A 413 13.46 23.49 1.23
N LEU A 414 13.92 22.31 1.60
CA LEU A 414 14.02 21.14 0.71
C LEU A 414 12.75 20.27 0.72
N ASP A 415 11.82 20.52 1.65
CA ASP A 415 10.58 19.71 1.74
C ASP A 415 9.83 19.70 0.40
N ASN A 416 9.49 18.49 -0.05
CA ASN A 416 8.78 18.24 -1.31
C ASN A 416 9.51 18.79 -2.57
N ARG A 417 10.83 18.88 -2.54
CA ARG A 417 11.65 19.30 -3.70
C ARG A 417 12.44 18.14 -4.24
N VAL A 418 12.57 18.12 -5.55
CA VAL A 418 13.54 17.25 -6.26
C VAL A 418 14.84 18.02 -6.40
N VAL A 419 15.91 17.49 -5.79
CA VAL A 419 17.24 18.10 -5.79
C VAL A 419 18.29 17.07 -6.19
N ASN A 420 19.35 17.54 -6.86
CA ASN A 420 20.48 16.65 -7.16
C ASN A 420 21.34 16.45 -5.91
N VAL A 421 21.67 15.21 -5.62
CA VAL A 421 22.57 14.85 -4.53
C VAL A 421 23.70 13.96 -5.03
N ARG A 422 24.86 14.07 -4.43
CA ARG A 422 25.94 13.09 -4.56
C ARG A 422 25.76 12.03 -3.50
N LEU A 423 25.56 10.78 -3.92
CA LEU A 423 25.41 9.63 -3.03
C LEU A 423 26.75 9.34 -2.33
N GLY A 424 26.75 9.35 -1.02
CA GLY A 424 27.92 9.04 -0.18
C GLY A 424 27.81 7.63 0.43
N ASP A 425 28.55 7.42 1.53
CA ASP A 425 28.56 6.14 2.24
C ASP A 425 27.26 5.87 2.99
N PHE A 426 27.10 4.64 3.45
CA PHE A 426 25.97 4.25 4.30
C PHE A 426 25.92 5.06 5.60
N ASN A 427 24.70 5.35 6.05
CA ASN A 427 24.49 5.82 7.41
C ASN A 427 24.82 4.71 8.44
N GLU A 428 24.87 5.04 9.73
CA GLU A 428 25.27 4.11 10.80
C GLU A 428 24.39 2.85 10.84
N GLU A 429 23.10 3.00 10.57
CA GLU A 429 22.12 1.89 10.55
C GLU A 429 22.17 1.09 9.24
N ARG A 430 22.94 1.53 8.24
CA ARG A 430 23.03 0.95 6.89
C ARG A 430 21.69 0.87 6.16
N THR A 431 20.78 1.80 6.47
CA THR A 431 19.43 1.86 5.91
C THR A 431 19.25 2.95 4.83
N ALA A 432 20.22 3.83 4.68
CA ALA A 432 20.25 4.93 3.71
C ALA A 432 21.71 5.28 3.34
N LEU A 433 21.90 5.99 2.24
CA LEU A 433 23.17 6.60 1.89
C LEU A 433 23.19 8.05 2.40
N LYS A 434 24.20 8.42 3.21
CA LYS A 434 24.48 9.83 3.55
C LYS A 434 24.86 10.55 2.26
N SER A 435 24.20 11.63 1.97
CA SER A 435 24.31 12.28 0.67
C SER A 435 24.50 13.78 0.82
N THR A 436 25.22 14.39 -0.14
CA THR A 436 25.47 15.82 -0.16
C THR A 436 24.65 16.47 -1.27
N ILE A 437 23.89 17.51 -0.93
CA ILE A 437 23.13 18.31 -1.89
C ILE A 437 24.09 19.07 -2.77
N LEU A 438 23.83 19.07 -4.07
CA LEU A 438 24.56 19.87 -5.06
C LEU A 438 23.71 21.11 -5.37
N ILE A 439 24.24 22.27 -5.05
CA ILE A 439 23.64 23.59 -5.30
C ILE A 439 23.88 24.00 -6.76
#